data_e90f7915b9be52e87e19726062132035
#
_entry.id   e90f7915b9be52e87e19726062132035
#
_cell.length_a   1.000
_cell.length_b   1.000
_cell.length_c   1.000
_cell.angle_alpha   90.00
_cell.angle_beta   90.00
_cell.angle_gamma   90.00
#
_symmetry.space_group_name_H-M   'P 1'
#
loop_
_entity.id
_entity.type
_entity.pdbx_description
1 polymer ?
#
loop_
_entity_poly.entity_id
_entity_poly.type
_entity_poly.pdbx_seq_one_letter_code
_entity_poly.pdbx_strand_id
1 'polypeptide(L)'
;MKSGILVKTILVGGLAMCSLALSGSSPTPEAPRRIEVSVKKFAYTPAEITVKKGEPVVLVLTTEDVTHGLKFKDLNLNAKFEKGRPSELAFTPDEVGDFVGHCSVFCGSGHGSMTLTLHVTE
;
A
#
# COMPACT_ATOMS: atom_id res chain seq x y z
N MET A 1 40.91 49.96 61.11
CA MET A 1 39.84 48.99 61.20
C MET A 1 39.46 48.56 59.80
N LYS A 2 39.77 47.35 59.46
CA LYS A 2 39.53 46.82 58.13
C LYS A 2 38.47 45.77 58.24
N SER A 3 37.28 46.07 57.72
CA SER A 3 36.23 45.08 57.54
C SER A 3 36.52 44.29 56.30
N GLY A 4 36.92 43.07 56.46
CA GLY A 4 37.04 42.14 55.33
C GLY A 4 35.68 41.71 54.90
N ILE A 5 35.28 42.10 53.69
CA ILE A 5 34.14 41.58 53.09
C ILE A 5 34.44 40.23 52.45
N LEU A 6 33.98 39.18 53.06
CA LEU A 6 34.14 37.86 52.52
C LEU A 6 33.05 37.66 51.44
N VAL A 7 33.45 37.79 50.20
CA VAL A 7 32.55 37.48 49.09
C VAL A 7 32.51 35.97 49.00
N LYS A 8 31.39 35.39 49.45
CA LYS A 8 31.13 33.98 49.18
C LYS A 8 30.66 33.84 47.74
N THR A 9 31.55 33.38 46.92
CA THR A 9 31.18 32.96 45.56
C THR A 9 30.33 31.71 45.68
N ILE A 10 29.04 31.86 45.43
CA ILE A 10 28.15 30.72 45.31
C ILE A 10 28.35 30.15 43.90
N LEU A 11 29.01 29.01 43.82
CA LEU A 11 29.04 28.23 42.59
C LEU A 11 27.62 27.61 42.41
N VAL A 12 26.85 28.21 41.58
CA VAL A 12 25.61 27.57 41.10
C VAL A 12 26.03 26.51 40.10
N GLY A 13 26.08 25.28 40.56
CA GLY A 13 26.26 24.14 39.68
C GLY A 13 25.03 24.02 38.79
N GLY A 14 25.23 24.35 37.53
CA GLY A 14 24.23 24.12 36.52
C GLY A 14 23.97 22.64 36.37
N LEU A 15 22.83 22.19 36.82
CA LEU A 15 22.36 20.86 36.53
C LEU A 15 22.00 20.86 35.05
N ALA A 16 22.84 20.32 34.22
CA ALA A 16 22.52 20.04 32.85
C ALA A 16 21.48 18.93 32.84
N MET A 17 20.22 19.31 32.76
CA MET A 17 19.14 18.37 32.45
C MET A 17 19.34 17.89 31.02
N CYS A 18 19.93 16.74 30.87
CA CYS A 18 19.96 16.01 29.62
C CYS A 18 18.52 15.54 29.37
N SER A 19 17.77 16.34 28.63
CA SER A 19 16.49 15.93 28.14
C SER A 19 16.74 14.84 27.11
N LEU A 20 16.64 13.57 27.51
CA LEU A 20 16.51 12.49 26.56
C LEU A 20 15.18 12.70 25.84
N ALA A 21 15.24 13.33 24.70
CA ALA A 21 14.14 13.31 23.77
C ALA A 21 14.01 11.88 23.28
N LEU A 22 13.08 11.13 23.87
CA LEU A 22 12.59 9.88 23.30
C LEU A 22 11.89 10.25 22.00
N SER A 23 12.62 10.19 20.90
CA SER A 23 12.03 10.22 19.58
C SER A 23 11.27 8.93 19.41
N GLY A 24 10.03 8.90 19.89
CA GLY A 24 9.10 7.85 19.57
C GLY A 24 8.77 7.98 18.09
N SER A 25 9.44 7.18 17.24
CA SER A 25 9.00 7.02 15.87
C SER A 25 7.66 6.28 15.92
N SER A 26 6.57 7.01 15.73
CA SER A 26 5.27 6.40 15.43
C SER A 26 5.45 5.53 14.18
N PRO A 27 4.94 4.28 14.14
CA PRO A 27 5.00 3.50 12.92
C PRO A 27 4.25 4.29 11.84
N THR A 28 4.99 4.77 10.84
CA THR A 28 4.41 5.37 9.66
C THR A 28 3.61 4.27 8.97
N PRO A 29 2.32 4.46 8.66
CA PRO A 29 1.59 3.48 7.90
C PRO A 29 2.35 3.23 6.59
N GLU A 30 2.61 1.96 6.31
CA GLU A 30 3.30 1.55 5.09
C GLU A 30 2.53 2.06 3.87
N ALA A 31 3.23 2.74 2.97
CA ALA A 31 2.62 3.18 1.72
C ALA A 31 2.15 1.97 0.93
N PRO A 32 0.95 1.98 0.32
CA PRO A 32 0.46 0.87 -0.47
C PRO A 32 1.42 0.52 -1.60
N ARG A 33 1.63 -0.77 -1.80
CA ARG A 33 2.37 -1.26 -2.95
C ARG A 33 1.51 -1.09 -4.19
N ARG A 34 1.98 -0.30 -5.13
CA ARG A 34 1.29 -0.07 -6.41
C ARG A 34 1.77 -1.08 -7.44
N ILE A 35 0.84 -1.78 -8.05
CA ILE A 35 1.12 -2.78 -9.08
C ILE A 35 0.31 -2.40 -10.32
N GLU A 36 0.99 -2.13 -11.42
CA GLU A 36 0.34 -1.82 -12.67
C GLU A 36 -0.06 -3.08 -13.41
N VAL A 37 -1.31 -3.14 -13.84
CA VAL A 37 -1.86 -4.22 -14.63
C VAL A 37 -2.43 -3.61 -15.92
N SER A 38 -1.84 -3.96 -17.02
CA SER A 38 -2.32 -3.57 -18.33
C SER A 38 -3.18 -4.68 -18.92
N VAL A 39 -4.22 -4.30 -19.64
CA VAL A 39 -5.21 -5.22 -20.19
C VAL A 39 -5.43 -4.94 -21.66
N LYS A 40 -5.49 -5.97 -22.42
CA LYS A 40 -6.02 -5.98 -23.79
C LYS A 40 -6.70 -7.31 -24.04
N LYS A 41 -7.47 -7.41 -25.12
CA LYS A 41 -8.21 -8.63 -25.50
C LYS A 41 -7.21 -9.79 -25.69
N PHE A 42 -7.22 -10.81 -24.93
CA PHE A 42 -8.05 -11.17 -23.77
C PHE A 42 -7.13 -11.57 -22.61
N ALA A 43 -6.26 -10.71 -22.21
CA ALA A 43 -5.22 -11.00 -21.22
C ALA A 43 -4.93 -9.84 -20.29
N TYR A 44 -4.67 -10.17 -19.03
CA TYR A 44 -4.05 -9.28 -18.06
C TYR A 44 -2.54 -9.44 -18.09
N THR A 45 -1.81 -8.33 -17.98
CA THR A 45 -0.35 -8.34 -17.92
C THR A 45 0.12 -7.48 -16.73
N PRO A 46 0.70 -8.06 -15.69
CA PRO A 46 0.93 -9.50 -15.49
C PRO A 46 -0.37 -10.27 -15.22
N ALA A 47 -0.41 -11.55 -15.55
CA ALA A 47 -1.55 -12.43 -15.31
C ALA A 47 -1.50 -13.11 -13.94
N GLU A 48 -0.36 -13.04 -13.26
CA GLU A 48 -0.13 -13.56 -11.92
C GLU A 48 0.59 -12.52 -11.07
N ILE A 49 0.13 -12.31 -9.85
CA ILE A 49 0.68 -11.34 -8.91
C ILE A 49 0.84 -12.02 -7.56
N THR A 50 1.99 -11.84 -6.92
CA THR A 50 2.25 -12.34 -5.58
C THR A 50 2.32 -11.18 -4.60
N VAL A 51 1.54 -11.23 -3.54
CA VAL A 51 1.49 -10.24 -2.46
C VAL A 51 1.53 -10.93 -1.10
N LYS A 52 1.78 -10.17 -0.06
CA LYS A 52 1.80 -10.67 1.31
C LYS A 52 0.50 -10.34 2.04
N LYS A 53 0.07 -11.27 2.88
CA LYS A 53 -1.00 -11.02 3.84
C LYS A 53 -0.68 -9.81 4.71
N GLY A 54 -1.64 -8.90 4.86
CA GLY A 54 -1.48 -7.67 5.63
C GLY A 54 -0.78 -6.52 4.92
N GLU A 55 -0.27 -6.73 3.70
CA GLU A 55 0.36 -5.69 2.90
C GLU A 55 -0.70 -4.90 2.13
N PRO A 56 -0.80 -3.57 2.32
CA PRO A 56 -1.69 -2.75 1.50
C PRO A 56 -1.26 -2.76 0.04
N VAL A 57 -2.19 -3.01 -0.86
CA VAL A 57 -1.94 -3.12 -2.30
C VAL A 57 -2.92 -2.25 -3.07
N VAL A 58 -2.44 -1.59 -4.12
CA VAL A 58 -3.26 -0.90 -5.11
C VAL A 58 -2.94 -1.48 -6.49
N LEU A 59 -3.91 -2.11 -7.11
CA LEU A 59 -3.80 -2.49 -8.52
C LEU A 59 -4.22 -1.29 -9.37
N VAL A 60 -3.34 -0.84 -10.22
CA VAL A 60 -3.60 0.23 -11.19
C VAL A 60 -3.96 -0.43 -12.51
N LEU A 61 -5.23 -0.38 -12.88
CA LEU A 61 -5.80 -1.11 -14.00
C LEU A 61 -5.94 -0.19 -15.20
N THR A 62 -5.28 -0.53 -16.29
CA THR A 62 -5.35 0.19 -17.57
C THR A 62 -5.75 -0.76 -18.69
N THR A 63 -6.44 -0.24 -19.69
CA THR A 63 -6.77 -0.99 -20.90
C THR A 63 -6.26 -0.30 -22.15
N GLU A 64 -5.76 -1.08 -23.10
CA GLU A 64 -5.24 -0.60 -24.37
C GLU A 64 -6.31 -0.58 -25.46
N ASP A 65 -7.44 -1.24 -25.27
CA ASP A 65 -8.44 -1.41 -26.32
C ASP A 65 -9.87 -1.03 -25.88
N VAL A 66 -10.57 -1.89 -25.21
CA VAL A 66 -11.98 -1.69 -24.83
C VAL A 66 -12.13 -1.69 -23.32
N THR A 67 -13.32 -1.36 -22.85
CA THR A 67 -13.66 -1.47 -21.44
C THR A 67 -13.54 -2.90 -20.95
N HIS A 68 -12.85 -3.07 -19.85
CA HIS A 68 -12.71 -4.33 -19.15
C HIS A 68 -13.09 -4.17 -17.67
N GLY A 69 -13.19 -5.27 -16.97
CA GLY A 69 -13.35 -5.30 -15.53
C GLY A 69 -12.40 -6.30 -14.90
N LEU A 70 -12.28 -6.24 -13.58
CA LEU A 70 -11.58 -7.25 -12.79
C LEU A 70 -12.37 -7.48 -11.52
N LYS A 71 -12.80 -8.70 -11.30
CA LYS A 71 -13.56 -9.11 -10.12
C LYS A 71 -12.94 -10.32 -9.46
N PHE A 72 -12.61 -10.16 -8.19
CA PHE A 72 -12.29 -11.28 -7.30
C PHE A 72 -13.49 -11.53 -6.41
N LYS A 73 -14.28 -12.54 -6.74
CA LYS A 73 -15.53 -12.86 -6.04
C LYS A 73 -15.28 -13.17 -4.56
N ASP A 74 -14.25 -13.97 -4.27
CA ASP A 74 -13.95 -14.43 -2.92
C ASP A 74 -13.38 -13.33 -2.03
N LEU A 75 -12.90 -12.24 -2.62
CA LEU A 75 -12.38 -11.08 -1.91
C LEU A 75 -13.35 -9.90 -1.92
N ASN A 76 -14.50 -10.05 -2.55
CA ASN A 76 -15.49 -8.99 -2.73
C ASN A 76 -14.88 -7.72 -3.36
N LEU A 77 -14.01 -7.90 -4.34
CA LEU A 77 -13.35 -6.83 -5.08
C LEU A 77 -13.86 -6.79 -6.51
N ASN A 78 -14.16 -5.61 -7.00
CA ASN A 78 -14.61 -5.40 -8.37
C ASN A 78 -14.22 -4.01 -8.85
N ALA A 79 -13.65 -3.93 -10.04
CA ALA A 79 -13.31 -2.67 -10.69
C ALA A 79 -13.66 -2.74 -12.18
N LYS A 80 -14.11 -1.63 -12.71
CA LYS A 80 -14.35 -1.41 -14.14
C LYS A 80 -13.39 -0.30 -14.59
N PHE A 81 -12.78 -0.47 -15.74
CA PHE A 81 -11.84 0.52 -16.29
C PHE A 81 -11.97 0.65 -17.79
N GLU A 82 -11.79 1.86 -18.26
CA GLU A 82 -11.98 2.26 -19.65
C GLU A 82 -10.67 2.79 -20.22
N LYS A 83 -10.56 2.76 -21.54
CA LYS A 83 -9.41 3.34 -22.22
C LYS A 83 -9.29 4.83 -21.90
N GLY A 84 -8.08 5.24 -21.45
CA GLY A 84 -7.81 6.61 -21.01
C GLY A 84 -8.32 6.95 -19.60
N ARG A 85 -8.98 5.98 -18.92
CA ARG A 85 -9.47 6.13 -17.54
C ARG A 85 -9.02 4.96 -16.68
N PRO A 86 -7.80 4.98 -16.17
CA PRO A 86 -7.32 3.96 -15.25
C PRO A 86 -8.20 3.88 -14.00
N SER A 87 -8.37 2.68 -13.47
CA SER A 87 -9.01 2.47 -12.17
C SER A 87 -8.01 1.95 -11.17
N GLU A 88 -8.18 2.33 -9.92
CA GLU A 88 -7.38 1.82 -8.82
C GLU A 88 -8.24 0.88 -7.96
N LEU A 89 -7.73 -0.31 -7.71
CA LEU A 89 -8.35 -1.29 -6.83
C LEU A 89 -7.47 -1.47 -5.61
N ALA A 90 -7.86 -0.83 -4.51
CA ALA A 90 -7.12 -0.84 -3.26
C ALA A 90 -7.65 -1.92 -2.32
N PHE A 91 -6.77 -2.72 -1.74
CA PHE A 91 -7.13 -3.74 -0.76
C PHE A 91 -5.93 -4.16 0.08
N THR A 92 -6.22 -4.76 1.23
CA THR A 92 -5.21 -5.40 2.07
C THR A 92 -5.62 -6.86 2.23
N PRO A 93 -4.84 -7.81 1.71
CA PRO A 93 -5.16 -9.23 1.85
C PRO A 93 -5.16 -9.65 3.31
N ASP A 94 -6.18 -10.35 3.75
CA ASP A 94 -6.30 -10.87 5.12
C ASP A 94 -6.26 -12.40 5.20
N GLU A 95 -6.16 -13.06 4.06
CA GLU A 95 -6.18 -14.51 3.93
C GLU A 95 -5.12 -14.97 2.94
N VAL A 96 -4.32 -15.95 3.34
CA VAL A 96 -3.36 -16.64 2.48
C VAL A 96 -4.10 -17.57 1.51
N GLY A 97 -3.67 -17.61 0.27
CA GLY A 97 -4.24 -18.48 -0.74
C GLY A 97 -4.08 -17.93 -2.16
N ASP A 98 -4.65 -18.65 -3.09
CA ASP A 98 -4.70 -18.26 -4.50
C ASP A 98 -6.12 -17.82 -4.86
N PHE A 99 -6.24 -16.62 -5.37
CA PHE A 99 -7.52 -16.02 -5.73
C PHE A 99 -7.53 -15.70 -7.21
N VAL A 100 -8.54 -16.18 -7.91
CA VAL A 100 -8.66 -15.96 -9.36
C VAL A 100 -9.67 -14.85 -9.63
N GLY A 101 -9.19 -13.80 -10.27
CA GLY A 101 -10.02 -12.70 -10.77
C GLY A 101 -10.43 -12.93 -12.22
N HIS A 102 -11.63 -12.50 -12.55
CA HIS A 102 -12.21 -12.60 -13.87
C HIS A 102 -12.64 -11.24 -14.40
N CYS A 103 -12.70 -11.11 -15.72
CA CYS A 103 -13.28 -9.92 -16.33
C CYS A 103 -14.78 -9.84 -16.01
N SER A 104 -15.21 -8.76 -15.40
CA SER A 104 -16.58 -8.55 -14.95
C SER A 104 -17.46 -7.78 -15.94
N VAL A 105 -16.86 -7.29 -17.02
CA VAL A 105 -17.54 -6.57 -18.09
C VAL A 105 -17.36 -7.34 -19.38
N PHE A 106 -18.45 -7.64 -20.10
CA PHE A 106 -18.34 -8.33 -21.38
C PHE A 106 -17.49 -7.52 -22.34
N CYS A 107 -16.38 -8.09 -22.80
CA CYS A 107 -15.37 -7.40 -23.61
C CYS A 107 -15.10 -8.07 -24.98
N GLY A 108 -15.80 -9.14 -25.29
CA GLY A 108 -15.66 -9.87 -26.53
C GLY A 108 -15.71 -11.38 -26.37
N SER A 109 -15.40 -12.14 -27.41
CA SER A 109 -15.52 -13.60 -27.45
C SER A 109 -14.61 -14.34 -26.47
N GLY A 110 -13.45 -13.76 -26.12
CA GLY A 110 -12.52 -14.33 -25.14
C GLY A 110 -12.75 -13.91 -23.69
N HIS A 111 -13.82 -13.20 -23.42
CA HIS A 111 -14.19 -12.70 -22.09
C HIS A 111 -14.17 -13.78 -21.00
N GLY A 112 -14.70 -14.96 -21.28
CA GLY A 112 -14.77 -16.05 -20.31
C GLY A 112 -13.43 -16.66 -19.92
N SER A 113 -12.36 -16.43 -20.69
CA SER A 113 -11.02 -16.96 -20.44
C SER A 113 -10.06 -15.94 -19.83
N MET A 114 -10.47 -14.70 -19.63
CA MET A 114 -9.66 -13.66 -19.04
C MET A 114 -9.56 -13.83 -17.53
N THR A 115 -8.39 -14.20 -17.04
CA THR A 115 -8.13 -14.40 -15.61
C THR A 115 -6.84 -13.74 -15.17
N LEU A 116 -6.84 -13.30 -13.91
CA LEU A 116 -5.67 -12.84 -13.18
C LEU A 116 -5.62 -13.59 -11.86
N THR A 117 -4.52 -14.24 -11.56
CA THR A 117 -4.36 -14.98 -10.30
C THR A 117 -3.55 -14.16 -9.31
N LEU A 118 -4.13 -13.98 -8.13
CA LEU A 118 -3.49 -13.32 -7.00
C LEU A 118 -3.03 -14.38 -6.00
N HIS A 119 -1.73 -14.48 -5.79
CA HIS A 119 -1.12 -15.36 -4.80
C HIS A 119 -0.85 -14.55 -3.53
N VAL A 120 -1.52 -14.89 -2.45
CA VAL A 120 -1.30 -14.25 -1.13
C VAL A 120 -0.48 -15.20 -0.27
N THR A 121 0.70 -14.75 0.14
CA THR A 121 1.62 -15.48 1.01
C THR A 121 1.66 -14.92 2.42
N GLU A 122 2.31 -15.64 3.36
CA GLU A 122 2.57 -15.14 4.71
C GLU A 122 3.49 -13.92 4.72
#